data_024ed4ac3649776673875c4473133201
#
_entry.id   024ed4ac3649776673875c4473133201
#
_cell.length_a   1.000
_cell.length_b   1.000
_cell.length_c   1.000
_cell.angle_alpha   90.00
_cell.angle_beta   90.00
_cell.angle_gamma   90.00
#
_symmetry.space_group_name_H-M   'P 1'
#
loop_
_entity.id
_entity.type
_entity.pdbx_description
1 polymer ?
#
loop_
_entity_poly.entity_id
_entity_poly.type
_entity_poly.pdbx_seq_one_letter_code
_entity_poly.pdbx_strand_id
1 'polypeptide(L)'
;MKTKFKLLMFSVLILFNYGCFEDGDDNVVASASIKDFVWKAMNAVYLYKSDVNDLSDDRFESNEELQNFLDSYDTPENLFESLIHDRQNVDRFSIITDNYFELEQQLSGISRSTGADFNFYIEPGSSTEIFGIVRLILPNSNASLTGLTRGDIFNKINGANLTTSNLSSLLNNDNYTISLATYDDNETATISDDLILDGDQIVDLSKEDYIENPIYDYRIINQDNDKIGYLMYNGFVGEYNSELNQVFSAFLTENINHLVLDLRYNSGGNIRTATELASMITGQFYNQVFTILKYNESLQSNNQDFLFTNSLDNNNSINSLNLNKIYVLTSNRSASASEMIINSLKSYISVVQIGDQTVGKSQASQIIYDSQNLSRNNVNSGHTYALLPLIAITVNKNDETVPSDGIAPSINIVEKPSNYGLIGDIEEPLLKAALLDIQGSNRLYDQNNNKIYPFDISSTKKYENIMYVKTSKK
;
A
#
# COMPACT_ATOMS: atom_id res chain seq x y z
N MET A 1 -14.03 5.94 -81.20
CA MET A 1 -13.44 4.80 -80.45
C MET A 1 -12.65 5.18 -79.18
N LYS A 2 -12.14 6.40 -79.06
CA LYS A 2 -11.32 6.82 -77.92
C LYS A 2 -12.12 7.20 -76.62
N THR A 3 -13.37 7.53 -76.72
CA THR A 3 -14.23 7.99 -75.61
C THR A 3 -14.88 6.85 -74.87
N LYS A 4 -15.12 5.70 -75.47
CA LYS A 4 -15.69 4.53 -74.82
C LYS A 4 -14.67 3.76 -73.96
N PHE A 5 -13.38 3.89 -74.31
CA PHE A 5 -12.33 3.20 -73.52
C PHE A 5 -12.00 3.92 -72.21
N LYS A 6 -12.18 5.29 -72.16
CA LYS A 6 -11.99 6.02 -70.89
C LYS A 6 -13.12 5.80 -69.87
N LEU A 7 -14.34 5.51 -70.36
CA LEU A 7 -15.46 5.21 -69.45
C LEU A 7 -15.37 3.82 -68.85
N LEU A 8 -14.80 2.85 -69.57
CA LEU A 8 -14.59 1.50 -69.11
C LEU A 8 -13.47 1.43 -68.05
N MET A 9 -12.45 2.26 -68.16
CA MET A 9 -11.32 2.31 -67.21
C MET A 9 -11.72 3.02 -65.89
N PHE A 10 -12.69 3.95 -65.94
CA PHE A 10 -13.19 4.63 -64.75
C PHE A 10 -14.20 3.76 -63.97
N SER A 11 -14.92 2.87 -64.65
CA SER A 11 -15.86 1.93 -63.99
C SER A 11 -15.14 0.72 -63.33
N VAL A 12 -13.91 0.39 -63.77
CA VAL A 12 -13.09 -0.67 -63.13
C VAL A 12 -12.37 -0.14 -61.88
N LEU A 13 -12.11 1.19 -61.79
CA LEU A 13 -11.45 1.78 -60.60
C LEU A 13 -12.40 1.93 -59.41
N ILE A 14 -13.73 1.85 -59.60
CA ILE A 14 -14.74 1.96 -58.54
C ILE A 14 -15.00 0.59 -57.85
N LEU A 15 -14.58 -0.51 -58.46
CA LEU A 15 -14.81 -1.84 -57.92
C LEU A 15 -13.70 -2.38 -56.98
N PHE A 16 -12.63 -1.60 -56.76
CA PHE A 16 -11.52 -2.00 -55.86
C PHE A 16 -11.50 -1.28 -54.52
N ASN A 17 -12.56 -0.52 -54.16
CA ASN A 17 -12.64 0.17 -52.87
C ASN A 17 -13.64 -0.46 -51.89
N TYR A 18 -14.00 -1.72 -52.07
CA TYR A 18 -14.76 -2.49 -51.07
C TYR A 18 -13.93 -3.67 -50.58
N GLY A 19 -12.87 -3.36 -49.90
CA GLY A 19 -12.02 -4.33 -49.25
C GLY A 19 -11.19 -3.67 -48.17
N CYS A 20 -11.80 -2.81 -47.34
CA CYS A 20 -11.35 -2.70 -46.00
C CYS A 20 -11.94 -3.93 -45.28
N PHE A 21 -11.15 -4.99 -45.21
CA PHE A 21 -11.25 -5.91 -44.12
C PHE A 21 -10.97 -5.05 -42.89
N GLU A 22 -11.99 -4.70 -42.12
CA GLU A 22 -11.79 -4.40 -40.73
C GLU A 22 -11.27 -5.70 -40.12
N ASP A 23 -9.95 -5.76 -39.95
CA ASP A 23 -9.29 -6.80 -39.19
C ASP A 23 -9.82 -6.62 -37.77
N GLY A 24 -10.71 -7.49 -37.34
CA GLY A 24 -11.36 -7.43 -36.04
C GLY A 24 -10.36 -7.54 -34.87
N ASP A 25 -9.08 -7.83 -35.17
CA ASP A 25 -7.99 -7.94 -34.20
C ASP A 25 -7.40 -6.58 -33.84
N ASP A 26 -7.53 -5.55 -34.72
CA ASP A 26 -7.00 -4.20 -34.49
C ASP A 26 -7.98 -3.25 -33.79
N ASN A 27 -9.24 -3.62 -33.69
CA ASN A 27 -10.24 -2.91 -32.89
C ASN A 27 -10.31 -3.55 -31.50
N VAL A 28 -9.44 -3.18 -30.58
CA VAL A 28 -9.73 -3.30 -29.16
C VAL A 28 -10.85 -2.30 -28.86
N VAL A 29 -12.06 -2.71 -29.20
CA VAL A 29 -13.28 -2.00 -28.89
C VAL A 29 -13.38 -1.94 -27.38
N ALA A 30 -13.82 -0.80 -26.85
CA ALA A 30 -14.37 -0.72 -25.51
C ALA A 30 -15.18 -1.98 -25.23
N SER A 31 -14.87 -2.66 -24.14
CA SER A 31 -15.43 -3.99 -23.84
C SER A 31 -16.95 -3.99 -23.98
N ALA A 32 -17.51 -5.02 -24.58
CA ALA A 32 -18.96 -5.13 -24.81
C ALA A 32 -19.75 -5.08 -23.49
N SER A 33 -19.09 -5.41 -22.38
CA SER A 33 -19.60 -5.29 -21.01
C SER A 33 -18.45 -5.14 -20.03
N ILE A 34 -18.75 -4.70 -18.80
CA ILE A 34 -17.76 -4.61 -17.72
C ILE A 34 -17.14 -5.98 -17.44
N LYS A 35 -17.92 -7.07 -17.50
CA LYS A 35 -17.43 -8.44 -17.31
C LYS A 35 -16.45 -8.86 -18.41
N ASP A 36 -16.66 -8.44 -19.65
CA ASP A 36 -15.73 -8.66 -20.76
C ASP A 36 -14.40 -7.91 -20.51
N PHE A 37 -14.46 -6.66 -20.05
CA PHE A 37 -13.27 -5.92 -19.61
C PHE A 37 -12.52 -6.66 -18.49
N VAL A 38 -13.22 -7.12 -17.44
CA VAL A 38 -12.61 -7.83 -16.31
C VAL A 38 -11.83 -9.05 -16.79
N TRP A 39 -12.46 -9.89 -17.63
CA TRP A 39 -11.80 -11.10 -18.13
C TRP A 39 -10.58 -10.77 -19.01
N LYS A 40 -10.74 -9.85 -19.97
CA LYS A 40 -9.64 -9.44 -20.87
C LYS A 40 -8.46 -8.84 -20.12
N ALA A 41 -8.73 -7.99 -19.15
CA ALA A 41 -7.68 -7.38 -18.33
C ALA A 41 -6.93 -8.42 -17.50
N MET A 42 -7.64 -9.33 -16.83
CA MET A 42 -7.01 -10.41 -16.04
C MET A 42 -6.22 -11.37 -16.94
N ASN A 43 -6.77 -11.77 -18.08
CA ASN A 43 -6.07 -12.60 -19.07
C ASN A 43 -4.80 -11.92 -19.59
N ALA A 44 -4.82 -10.59 -19.80
CA ALA A 44 -3.68 -9.86 -20.36
C ALA A 44 -2.50 -9.69 -19.37
N VAL A 45 -2.77 -9.43 -18.07
CA VAL A 45 -1.70 -8.94 -17.17
C VAL A 45 -1.56 -9.71 -15.86
N TYR A 46 -2.50 -10.59 -15.51
CA TYR A 46 -2.53 -11.20 -14.18
C TYR A 46 -1.30 -12.09 -13.90
N LEU A 47 -0.67 -11.86 -12.76
CA LEU A 47 0.56 -12.55 -12.37
C LEU A 47 0.40 -14.08 -12.35
N TYR A 48 -0.71 -14.57 -11.83
CA TYR A 48 -1.01 -15.99 -11.66
C TYR A 48 -1.93 -16.55 -12.77
N LYS A 49 -1.88 -15.95 -13.98
CA LYS A 49 -2.69 -16.39 -15.12
C LYS A 49 -2.59 -17.88 -15.39
N SER A 50 -1.37 -18.45 -15.32
CA SER A 50 -1.13 -19.87 -15.56
C SER A 50 -1.76 -20.82 -14.54
N ASP A 51 -2.11 -20.29 -13.35
CA ASP A 51 -2.70 -21.07 -12.26
C ASP A 51 -4.24 -21.01 -12.26
N VAL A 52 -4.83 -20.25 -13.21
CA VAL A 52 -6.29 -20.06 -13.36
C VAL A 52 -6.74 -20.57 -14.73
N ASN A 53 -7.36 -21.74 -14.77
CA ASN A 53 -7.77 -22.37 -16.02
C ASN A 53 -8.67 -21.48 -16.90
N ASP A 54 -9.55 -20.68 -16.30
CA ASP A 54 -10.46 -19.79 -17.02
C ASP A 54 -9.76 -18.54 -17.61
N LEU A 55 -8.45 -18.36 -17.34
CA LEU A 55 -7.59 -17.34 -17.97
C LEU A 55 -6.63 -17.94 -19.02
N SER A 56 -6.74 -19.23 -19.35
CA SER A 56 -5.96 -19.84 -20.42
C SER A 56 -6.36 -19.25 -21.79
N ASP A 57 -5.38 -19.03 -22.68
CA ASP A 57 -5.62 -18.43 -24.01
C ASP A 57 -6.46 -19.32 -24.92
N ASP A 58 -6.46 -20.64 -24.68
CA ASP A 58 -7.22 -21.65 -25.41
C ASP A 58 -8.49 -22.13 -24.67
N ARG A 59 -8.90 -21.42 -23.60
CA ARG A 59 -10.03 -21.82 -22.76
C ARG A 59 -11.37 -21.76 -23.47
N PHE A 60 -11.56 -20.79 -24.36
CA PHE A 60 -12.81 -20.56 -25.08
C PHE A 60 -12.59 -20.72 -26.58
N GLU A 61 -13.36 -21.62 -27.22
CA GLU A 61 -13.25 -21.90 -28.66
C GLU A 61 -13.99 -20.85 -29.51
N SER A 62 -14.87 -20.04 -28.88
CA SER A 62 -15.66 -19.02 -29.55
C SER A 62 -16.04 -17.86 -28.62
N ASN A 63 -16.36 -16.70 -29.22
CA ASN A 63 -16.92 -15.57 -28.49
C ASN A 63 -18.26 -15.92 -27.80
N GLU A 64 -19.05 -16.82 -28.36
CA GLU A 64 -20.30 -17.27 -27.73
C GLU A 64 -20.02 -18.05 -26.44
N GLU A 65 -19.03 -18.91 -26.45
CA GLU A 65 -18.63 -19.66 -25.24
C GLU A 65 -18.11 -18.72 -24.15
N LEU A 66 -17.26 -17.73 -24.50
CA LEU A 66 -16.84 -16.70 -23.58
C LEU A 66 -18.02 -15.91 -23.02
N GLN A 67 -18.96 -15.46 -23.86
CA GLN A 67 -20.16 -14.74 -23.39
C GLN A 67 -21.00 -15.59 -22.44
N ASN A 68 -21.23 -16.85 -22.74
CA ASN A 68 -21.96 -17.77 -21.86
C ASN A 68 -21.25 -17.92 -20.50
N PHE A 69 -19.91 -17.96 -20.48
CA PHE A 69 -19.14 -17.98 -19.24
C PHE A 69 -19.32 -16.67 -18.47
N LEU A 70 -19.16 -15.51 -19.12
CA LEU A 70 -19.32 -14.20 -18.49
C LEU A 70 -20.74 -13.99 -17.94
N ASP A 71 -21.75 -14.46 -18.64
CA ASP A 71 -23.15 -14.34 -18.26
C ASP A 71 -23.54 -15.24 -17.09
N SER A 72 -22.73 -16.26 -16.78
CA SER A 72 -22.93 -17.12 -15.62
C SER A 72 -22.67 -16.42 -14.27
N TYR A 73 -22.04 -15.26 -14.26
CA TYR A 73 -21.77 -14.46 -13.06
C TYR A 73 -22.78 -13.31 -12.93
N ASP A 74 -23.28 -13.07 -11.71
CA ASP A 74 -24.26 -12.01 -11.46
C ASP A 74 -23.63 -10.60 -11.58
N THR A 75 -22.38 -10.42 -11.08
CA THR A 75 -21.71 -9.13 -11.06
C THR A 75 -20.26 -9.22 -11.58
N PRO A 76 -19.67 -8.09 -12.03
CA PRO A 76 -18.25 -8.02 -12.39
C PRO A 76 -17.32 -8.44 -11.24
N GLU A 77 -17.69 -8.11 -9.99
CA GLU A 77 -16.93 -8.46 -8.79
C GLU A 77 -16.93 -9.99 -8.58
N ASN A 78 -18.07 -10.68 -8.77
CA ASN A 78 -18.14 -12.13 -8.66
C ASN A 78 -17.29 -12.83 -9.71
N LEU A 79 -17.28 -12.32 -10.95
CA LEU A 79 -16.37 -12.80 -11.99
C LEU A 79 -14.91 -12.56 -11.59
N PHE A 80 -14.56 -11.33 -11.17
CA PHE A 80 -13.20 -11.01 -10.76
C PHE A 80 -12.69 -11.93 -9.65
N GLU A 81 -13.48 -12.13 -8.61
CA GLU A 81 -13.11 -13.04 -7.50
C GLU A 81 -12.93 -14.49 -7.96
N SER A 82 -13.70 -14.95 -8.94
CA SER A 82 -13.53 -16.31 -9.50
C SER A 82 -12.24 -16.49 -10.30
N LEU A 83 -11.66 -15.39 -10.79
CA LEU A 83 -10.41 -15.38 -11.55
C LEU A 83 -9.18 -15.18 -10.66
N ILE A 84 -9.34 -15.04 -9.34
CA ILE A 84 -8.23 -14.89 -8.39
C ILE A 84 -7.71 -16.26 -7.96
N HIS A 85 -6.40 -16.45 -8.08
CA HIS A 85 -5.72 -17.65 -7.61
C HIS A 85 -5.57 -17.65 -6.10
N ASP A 86 -6.15 -18.61 -5.40
CA ASP A 86 -6.08 -18.80 -3.94
C ASP A 86 -6.10 -17.49 -3.13
N ARG A 87 -7.29 -16.84 -3.14
CA ARG A 87 -7.53 -15.54 -2.50
C ARG A 87 -7.03 -15.45 -1.05
N GLN A 88 -7.04 -16.55 -0.33
CA GLN A 88 -6.68 -16.56 1.10
C GLN A 88 -5.17 -16.62 1.34
N ASN A 89 -4.42 -17.34 0.50
CA ASN A 89 -3.02 -17.64 0.77
C ASN A 89 -2.06 -17.01 -0.25
N VAL A 90 -2.47 -16.81 -1.52
CA VAL A 90 -1.59 -16.37 -2.60
C VAL A 90 -1.92 -14.95 -3.04
N ASP A 91 -3.07 -14.74 -3.67
CA ASP A 91 -3.47 -13.39 -4.09
C ASP A 91 -4.44 -12.74 -3.10
N ARG A 92 -3.91 -12.25 -2.02
CA ARG A 92 -4.65 -11.51 -0.99
C ARG A 92 -4.94 -10.05 -1.36
N PHE A 93 -4.43 -9.54 -2.50
CA PHE A 93 -4.25 -8.10 -2.71
C PHE A 93 -4.80 -7.55 -4.03
N SER A 94 -5.18 -8.38 -5.00
CA SER A 94 -5.83 -7.89 -6.22
C SER A 94 -7.20 -7.29 -5.90
N ILE A 95 -7.54 -6.18 -6.56
CA ILE A 95 -8.75 -5.39 -6.27
C ILE A 95 -9.47 -5.09 -7.58
N ILE A 96 -10.80 -5.12 -7.54
CA ILE A 96 -11.70 -4.49 -8.50
C ILE A 96 -12.38 -3.29 -7.83
N THR A 97 -12.57 -2.21 -8.56
CA THR A 97 -13.29 -1.04 -8.08
C THR A 97 -14.28 -0.55 -9.14
N ASP A 98 -15.44 -0.09 -8.70
CA ASP A 98 -16.45 0.58 -9.51
C ASP A 98 -16.15 2.08 -9.73
N ASN A 99 -15.12 2.61 -9.05
CA ASN A 99 -14.74 4.01 -9.08
C ASN A 99 -13.21 4.21 -9.10
N TYR A 100 -12.63 4.24 -10.29
CA TYR A 100 -11.18 4.47 -10.43
C TYR A 100 -10.74 5.88 -10.00
N PHE A 101 -11.63 6.87 -9.96
CA PHE A 101 -11.27 8.19 -9.47
C PHE A 101 -10.95 8.17 -7.98
N GLU A 102 -11.73 7.42 -7.20
CA GLU A 102 -11.46 7.23 -5.78
C GLU A 102 -10.12 6.50 -5.57
N LEU A 103 -9.85 5.46 -6.36
CA LEU A 103 -8.58 4.74 -6.32
C LEU A 103 -7.39 5.66 -6.67
N GLU A 104 -7.49 6.46 -7.74
CA GLU A 104 -6.46 7.43 -8.13
C GLU A 104 -6.20 8.48 -7.02
N GLN A 105 -7.26 8.98 -6.39
CA GLN A 105 -7.16 9.90 -5.27
C GLN A 105 -6.45 9.26 -4.08
N GLN A 106 -6.85 8.06 -3.70
CA GLN A 106 -6.23 7.33 -2.58
C GLN A 106 -4.73 7.10 -2.82
N LEU A 107 -4.33 6.70 -4.04
CA LEU A 107 -2.92 6.52 -4.40
C LEU A 107 -2.13 7.85 -4.45
N SER A 108 -2.81 8.97 -4.51
CA SER A 108 -2.24 10.32 -4.42
C SER A 108 -2.30 10.90 -2.98
N GLY A 109 -2.66 10.08 -2.00
CA GLY A 109 -2.76 10.49 -0.58
C GLY A 109 -4.02 11.29 -0.25
N ILE A 110 -5.04 11.29 -1.13
CA ILE A 110 -6.31 11.99 -0.91
C ILE A 110 -7.35 10.98 -0.47
N SER A 111 -7.93 11.19 0.70
CA SER A 111 -8.98 10.31 1.24
C SER A 111 -10.01 11.10 2.04
N ARG A 112 -11.22 10.55 2.16
CA ARG A 112 -12.22 11.07 3.06
C ARG A 112 -11.99 10.48 4.46
N SER A 113 -11.49 11.31 5.40
CA SER A 113 -11.00 10.86 6.70
C SER A 113 -11.31 11.85 7.81
N THR A 114 -11.44 11.36 9.05
CA THR A 114 -11.43 12.21 10.26
C THR A 114 -10.01 12.65 10.61
N GLY A 115 -8.99 11.97 10.07
CA GLY A 115 -7.59 12.13 10.44
C GLY A 115 -7.19 11.39 11.71
N ALA A 116 -8.10 10.74 12.41
CA ALA A 116 -7.78 9.79 13.47
C ALA A 116 -7.64 8.38 12.88
N ASP A 117 -6.57 7.71 13.21
CA ASP A 117 -6.33 6.33 12.85
C ASP A 117 -6.30 5.44 14.10
N PHE A 118 -6.88 4.24 14.01
CA PHE A 118 -7.16 3.42 15.18
C PHE A 118 -6.59 2.01 15.04
N ASN A 119 -6.20 1.43 16.16
CA ASN A 119 -6.08 -0.01 16.34
C ASN A 119 -7.25 -0.50 17.20
N PHE A 120 -7.69 -1.75 16.98
CA PHE A 120 -8.75 -2.36 17.75
C PHE A 120 -8.25 -3.64 18.41
N TYR A 121 -8.79 -3.93 19.57
CA TYR A 121 -8.42 -5.09 20.38
C TYR A 121 -9.68 -5.72 20.98
N ILE A 122 -9.67 -7.04 21.13
CA ILE A 122 -10.71 -7.73 21.88
C ILE A 122 -10.59 -7.33 23.36
N GLU A 123 -11.70 -6.98 23.99
CA GLU A 123 -11.70 -6.67 25.41
C GLU A 123 -11.29 -7.89 26.24
N PRO A 124 -10.49 -7.70 27.32
CA PRO A 124 -10.14 -8.76 28.24
C PRO A 124 -11.38 -9.51 28.75
N GLY A 125 -11.34 -10.84 28.70
CA GLY A 125 -12.47 -11.69 29.12
C GLY A 125 -13.66 -11.77 28.17
N SER A 126 -13.66 -11.03 27.06
CA SER A 126 -14.70 -11.08 26.01
C SER A 126 -14.26 -11.87 24.78
N SER A 127 -15.21 -12.26 23.95
CA SER A 127 -14.97 -12.80 22.61
C SER A 127 -15.58 -11.94 21.49
N THR A 128 -16.39 -10.96 21.85
CA THR A 128 -17.15 -10.13 20.90
C THR A 128 -17.02 -8.64 21.15
N GLU A 129 -16.79 -8.22 22.38
CA GLU A 129 -16.58 -6.81 22.73
C GLU A 129 -15.17 -6.41 22.41
N ILE A 130 -15.03 -5.18 21.87
CA ILE A 130 -13.75 -4.63 21.44
C ILE A 130 -13.62 -3.19 21.92
N PHE A 131 -12.39 -2.74 22.03
CA PHE A 131 -12.07 -1.32 22.25
C PHE A 131 -11.08 -0.84 21.20
N GLY A 132 -11.11 0.47 20.96
CA GLY A 132 -10.21 1.15 20.04
C GLY A 132 -9.14 1.94 20.77
N ILE A 133 -7.96 2.05 20.15
CA ILE A 133 -6.89 2.95 20.59
C ILE A 133 -6.53 3.87 19.44
N VAL A 134 -6.40 5.15 19.72
CA VAL A 134 -5.88 6.14 18.78
C VAL A 134 -4.40 5.87 18.56
N ARG A 135 -4.05 5.40 17.37
CA ARG A 135 -2.64 5.13 17.03
C ARG A 135 -1.94 6.30 16.37
N LEU A 136 -2.70 7.11 15.62
CA LEU A 136 -2.16 8.27 14.92
C LEU A 136 -3.24 9.35 14.76
N ILE A 137 -2.81 10.63 14.87
CA ILE A 137 -3.64 11.79 14.53
C ILE A 137 -2.91 12.54 13.42
N LEU A 138 -3.55 12.62 12.26
CA LEU A 138 -2.97 13.32 11.12
C LEU A 138 -3.00 14.84 11.33
N PRO A 139 -1.91 15.57 11.06
CA PRO A 139 -1.84 17.01 11.24
C PRO A 139 -2.89 17.76 10.42
N ASN A 140 -3.46 18.85 10.97
CA ASN A 140 -4.45 19.70 10.31
C ASN A 140 -5.74 18.97 9.88
N SER A 141 -6.04 17.82 10.44
CA SER A 141 -7.28 17.08 10.23
C SER A 141 -8.36 17.48 11.24
N ASN A 142 -9.61 17.05 11.03
CA ASN A 142 -10.69 17.24 11.99
C ASN A 142 -10.30 16.71 13.39
N ALA A 143 -9.75 15.52 13.48
CA ALA A 143 -9.32 14.92 14.74
C ALA A 143 -8.25 15.74 15.46
N SER A 144 -7.34 16.40 14.73
CA SER A 144 -6.28 17.23 15.34
C SER A 144 -6.79 18.44 16.12
N LEU A 145 -8.05 18.83 15.90
CA LEU A 145 -8.71 19.96 16.56
C LEU A 145 -9.51 19.56 17.81
N THR A 146 -9.66 18.26 18.07
CA THR A 146 -10.54 17.73 19.13
C THR A 146 -9.86 17.55 20.48
N GLY A 147 -8.54 17.67 20.53
CA GLY A 147 -7.75 17.35 21.73
C GLY A 147 -7.48 15.85 21.90
N LEU A 148 -7.92 15.01 20.96
CA LEU A 148 -7.60 13.60 20.93
C LEU A 148 -6.09 13.39 20.75
N THR A 149 -5.52 12.42 21.43
CA THR A 149 -4.09 12.11 21.40
C THR A 149 -3.84 10.63 21.14
N ARG A 150 -2.61 10.34 20.63
CA ARG A 150 -2.15 8.97 20.49
C ARG A 150 -2.13 8.26 21.84
N GLY A 151 -2.70 7.06 21.87
CA GLY A 151 -2.85 6.26 23.09
C GLY A 151 -4.21 6.41 23.79
N ASP A 152 -5.03 7.40 23.42
CA ASP A 152 -6.40 7.50 23.92
C ASP A 152 -7.19 6.26 23.54
N ILE A 153 -7.94 5.73 24.52
CA ILE A 153 -8.74 4.53 24.40
C ILE A 153 -10.22 4.91 24.33
N PHE A 154 -11.00 4.17 23.57
CA PHE A 154 -12.45 4.31 23.50
C PHE A 154 -13.13 2.96 23.29
N ASN A 155 -14.33 2.79 23.83
CA ASN A 155 -15.10 1.54 23.71
C ASN A 155 -16.50 1.73 23.13
N LYS A 156 -16.90 2.97 22.79
CA LYS A 156 -18.20 3.27 22.19
C LYS A 156 -18.08 4.21 21.02
N ILE A 157 -18.94 3.99 20.01
CA ILE A 157 -19.19 4.93 18.92
C ILE A 157 -20.69 5.25 18.91
N ASN A 158 -21.05 6.55 18.87
CA ASN A 158 -22.42 7.03 18.93
C ASN A 158 -23.21 6.47 20.14
N GLY A 159 -22.52 6.27 21.27
CA GLY A 159 -23.08 5.69 22.49
C GLY A 159 -23.30 4.18 22.49
N ALA A 160 -23.03 3.50 21.38
CA ALA A 160 -23.10 2.05 21.28
C ALA A 160 -21.76 1.39 21.61
N ASN A 161 -21.76 0.39 22.48
CA ASN A 161 -20.57 -0.42 22.76
C ASN A 161 -20.04 -1.04 21.46
N LEU A 162 -18.72 -1.05 21.31
CA LEU A 162 -18.06 -1.65 20.15
C LEU A 162 -18.06 -3.16 20.22
N THR A 163 -18.38 -3.80 19.11
CA THR A 163 -18.34 -5.25 18.96
C THR A 163 -17.72 -5.63 17.62
N THR A 164 -17.27 -6.86 17.50
CA THR A 164 -16.77 -7.43 16.26
C THR A 164 -17.76 -7.35 15.10
N SER A 165 -19.07 -7.27 15.39
CA SER A 165 -20.15 -7.24 14.39
C SER A 165 -20.61 -5.85 13.99
N ASN A 166 -20.44 -4.81 14.81
CA ASN A 166 -20.97 -3.47 14.54
C ASN A 166 -19.90 -2.44 14.14
N LEU A 167 -18.62 -2.72 14.38
CA LEU A 167 -17.53 -1.77 14.20
C LEU A 167 -17.49 -1.17 12.80
N SER A 168 -17.51 -2.00 11.77
CA SER A 168 -17.43 -1.54 10.38
C SER A 168 -18.59 -0.58 10.03
N SER A 169 -19.81 -0.92 10.42
CA SER A 169 -20.98 -0.07 10.15
C SER A 169 -20.92 1.26 10.89
N LEU A 170 -20.40 1.29 12.13
CA LEU A 170 -20.27 2.50 12.92
C LEU A 170 -19.19 3.43 12.34
N LEU A 171 -18.05 2.89 11.95
CA LEU A 171 -16.95 3.64 11.32
C LEU A 171 -17.27 4.14 9.92
N ASN A 172 -18.22 3.55 9.20
CA ASN A 172 -18.60 4.00 7.85
C ASN A 172 -19.36 5.32 7.85
N ASN A 173 -19.94 5.76 8.98
CA ASN A 173 -20.60 7.06 9.06
C ASN A 173 -19.61 8.20 8.80
N ASP A 174 -20.08 9.27 8.15
CA ASP A 174 -19.29 10.47 7.92
C ASP A 174 -19.04 11.26 9.22
N ASN A 175 -20.02 11.24 10.11
CA ASN A 175 -19.94 11.90 11.42
C ASN A 175 -20.27 10.87 12.50
N TYR A 176 -19.44 10.82 13.52
CA TYR A 176 -19.67 9.95 14.67
C TYR A 176 -18.96 10.49 15.92
N THR A 177 -19.43 10.07 17.08
CA THR A 177 -18.77 10.36 18.34
C THR A 177 -18.05 9.13 18.85
N ILE A 178 -16.92 9.30 19.51
CA ILE A 178 -16.26 8.25 20.30
C ILE A 178 -16.36 8.60 21.78
N SER A 179 -16.64 7.64 22.65
CA SER A 179 -16.60 7.81 24.11
C SER A 179 -15.28 7.26 24.61
N LEU A 180 -14.47 8.12 25.24
CA LEU A 180 -13.19 7.73 25.76
C LEU A 180 -13.36 6.78 26.98
N ALA A 181 -12.36 5.93 27.14
CA ALA A 181 -12.31 4.91 28.17
C ALA A 181 -10.90 4.84 28.77
N THR A 182 -10.75 4.14 29.87
CA THR A 182 -9.45 3.90 30.51
C THR A 182 -9.19 2.39 30.59
N TYR A 183 -7.97 2.00 30.26
CA TYR A 183 -7.49 0.64 30.47
C TYR A 183 -6.97 0.50 31.89
N ASP A 184 -7.51 -0.44 32.64
CA ASP A 184 -7.10 -0.79 34.00
C ASP A 184 -6.53 -2.21 34.01
N ASP A 185 -5.22 -2.32 34.20
CA ASP A 185 -4.51 -3.60 34.25
C ASP A 185 -4.54 -4.25 35.66
N ASN A 186 -5.30 -3.68 36.57
CA ASN A 186 -5.42 -4.11 37.96
C ASN A 186 -4.06 -4.32 38.67
N GLU A 187 -2.97 -3.77 38.10
CA GLU A 187 -1.59 -3.98 38.57
C GLU A 187 -1.20 -5.47 38.64
N THR A 188 -1.80 -6.33 37.80
CA THR A 188 -1.54 -7.77 37.73
C THR A 188 -0.82 -8.16 36.45
N ALA A 189 -0.29 -9.38 36.38
CA ALA A 189 0.28 -9.94 35.15
C ALA A 189 -0.77 -10.70 34.32
N THR A 190 -2.02 -10.74 34.76
CA THR A 190 -3.11 -11.53 34.17
C THR A 190 -4.00 -10.66 33.32
N ILE A 191 -3.90 -10.74 31.99
CA ILE A 191 -4.71 -9.92 31.06
C ILE A 191 -6.21 -10.19 31.20
N SER A 192 -6.63 -11.40 31.60
CA SER A 192 -8.06 -11.74 31.65
C SER A 192 -8.83 -11.06 32.79
N ASP A 193 -8.16 -10.38 33.70
CA ASP A 193 -8.77 -9.57 34.75
C ASP A 193 -8.64 -8.06 34.52
N ASP A 194 -7.99 -7.66 33.41
CA ASP A 194 -7.94 -6.26 33.00
C ASP A 194 -9.35 -5.76 32.60
N LEU A 195 -9.58 -4.47 32.75
CA LEU A 195 -10.88 -3.85 32.51
C LEU A 195 -10.78 -2.66 31.56
N ILE A 196 -11.81 -2.45 30.77
CA ILE A 196 -12.04 -1.19 30.04
C ILE A 196 -13.13 -0.41 30.77
N LEU A 197 -12.72 0.66 31.43
CA LEU A 197 -13.60 1.49 32.23
C LEU A 197 -14.13 2.66 31.41
N ASP A 198 -15.46 2.85 31.41
CA ASP A 198 -16.11 3.97 30.74
C ASP A 198 -15.62 5.33 31.31
N GLY A 199 -15.25 6.25 30.41
CA GLY A 199 -14.97 7.63 30.77
C GLY A 199 -16.13 8.55 30.44
N ASP A 200 -16.06 9.79 30.94
CA ASP A 200 -17.10 10.81 30.72
C ASP A 200 -16.88 11.65 29.46
N GLN A 201 -15.69 11.57 28.84
CA GLN A 201 -15.35 12.40 27.70
C GLN A 201 -15.87 11.79 26.40
N ILE A 202 -16.58 12.62 25.61
CA ILE A 202 -17.07 12.31 24.28
C ILE A 202 -16.37 13.23 23.28
N VAL A 203 -15.88 12.66 22.18
CA VAL A 203 -15.19 13.38 21.12
C VAL A 203 -15.96 13.25 19.82
N ASP A 204 -16.30 14.37 19.20
CA ASP A 204 -16.95 14.43 17.89
C ASP A 204 -15.90 14.31 16.77
N LEU A 205 -16.17 13.45 15.81
CA LEU A 205 -15.31 13.23 14.64
C LEU A 205 -16.13 13.35 13.35
N SER A 206 -15.60 14.11 12.40
CA SER A 206 -16.19 14.32 11.08
C SER A 206 -15.20 13.97 9.99
N LYS A 207 -15.62 13.17 8.99
CA LYS A 207 -14.81 12.88 7.82
C LYS A 207 -14.87 14.04 6.86
N GLU A 208 -13.70 14.48 6.41
CA GLU A 208 -13.51 15.54 5.42
C GLU A 208 -12.57 15.02 4.32
N ASP A 209 -12.56 15.66 3.17
CA ASP A 209 -11.55 15.40 2.16
C ASP A 209 -10.20 15.87 2.69
N TYR A 210 -9.30 14.94 2.89
CA TYR A 210 -8.01 15.16 3.52
C TYR A 210 -6.88 14.73 2.59
N ILE A 211 -5.85 15.57 2.48
CA ILE A 211 -4.63 15.27 1.72
C ILE A 211 -3.54 14.97 2.73
N GLU A 212 -3.14 13.72 2.81
CA GLU A 212 -2.08 13.30 3.73
C GLU A 212 -0.70 13.65 3.17
N ASN A 213 0.09 14.40 3.96
CA ASN A 213 1.52 14.47 3.74
C ASN A 213 2.16 13.20 4.33
N PRO A 214 2.78 12.35 3.52
CA PRO A 214 3.35 11.10 4.02
C PRO A 214 4.59 11.31 4.91
N ILE A 215 5.20 12.48 4.89
CA ILE A 215 6.26 12.88 5.83
C ILE A 215 5.56 13.34 7.11
N TYR A 216 5.23 12.37 7.99
CA TYR A 216 4.45 12.66 9.20
C TYR A 216 5.25 13.46 10.20
N ASP A 217 6.50 13.06 10.44
CA ASP A 217 7.42 13.74 11.37
C ASP A 217 8.88 13.46 10.97
N TYR A 218 9.73 14.44 11.12
CA TYR A 218 11.17 14.24 11.05
C TYR A 218 11.88 15.13 12.04
N ARG A 219 12.96 14.62 12.61
CA ARG A 219 13.76 15.38 13.58
C ARG A 219 15.18 14.87 13.65
N ILE A 220 16.05 15.67 14.28
CA ILE A 220 17.44 15.31 14.55
C ILE A 220 17.57 15.12 16.05
N ILE A 221 17.98 13.92 16.44
CA ILE A 221 18.20 13.53 17.83
C ILE A 221 19.70 13.55 18.08
N ASN A 222 20.14 14.34 19.05
CA ASN A 222 21.53 14.38 19.47
C ASN A 222 21.67 13.51 20.73
N GLN A 223 22.53 12.50 20.67
CA GLN A 223 22.75 11.57 21.76
C GLN A 223 24.25 11.25 21.86
N ASP A 224 24.89 11.73 22.90
CA ASP A 224 26.35 11.65 23.12
C ASP A 224 27.14 12.23 21.92
N ASN A 225 27.81 11.36 21.13
CA ASN A 225 28.58 11.74 19.94
C ASN A 225 27.79 11.48 18.64
N ASP A 226 26.57 10.95 18.75
CA ASP A 226 25.75 10.55 17.59
C ASP A 226 24.69 11.61 17.27
N LYS A 227 24.56 11.89 15.99
CA LYS A 227 23.45 12.65 15.41
C LYS A 227 22.58 11.70 14.62
N ILE A 228 21.37 11.51 15.07
CA ILE A 228 20.44 10.53 14.54
C ILE A 228 19.32 11.27 13.82
N GLY A 229 19.15 11.03 12.52
CA GLY A 229 17.95 11.41 11.78
C GLY A 229 16.83 10.45 12.12
N TYR A 230 15.67 10.97 12.55
CA TYR A 230 14.43 10.24 12.66
C TYR A 230 13.50 10.72 11.58
N LEU A 231 12.86 9.80 10.85
CA LEU A 231 11.86 10.09 9.83
C LEU A 231 10.71 9.09 9.95
N MET A 232 9.51 9.56 10.30
CA MET A 232 8.28 8.79 10.16
C MET A 232 7.65 9.09 8.81
N TYR A 233 7.49 8.03 7.99
CA TYR A 233 7.05 8.11 6.61
C TYR A 233 5.89 7.14 6.37
N ASN A 234 4.68 7.68 6.15
CA ASN A 234 3.42 6.93 6.18
C ASN A 234 3.01 6.33 4.83
N GLY A 235 3.61 6.75 3.72
CA GLY A 235 3.22 6.25 2.40
C GLY A 235 4.18 6.66 1.29
N PHE A 236 4.36 5.80 0.28
CA PHE A 236 5.21 6.10 -0.88
C PHE A 236 4.40 6.84 -1.96
N VAL A 237 4.17 8.14 -1.72
CA VAL A 237 3.39 9.04 -2.58
C VAL A 237 4.32 9.92 -3.38
N GLY A 238 4.34 9.75 -4.72
CA GLY A 238 5.34 10.35 -5.60
C GLY A 238 5.32 11.88 -5.66
N GLU A 239 4.17 12.48 -5.39
CA GLU A 239 3.97 13.91 -5.34
C GLU A 239 4.85 14.61 -4.28
N TYR A 240 5.26 13.87 -3.24
CA TYR A 240 6.08 14.36 -2.12
C TYR A 240 7.58 14.03 -2.23
N ASN A 241 8.05 13.44 -3.34
CA ASN A 241 9.47 13.07 -3.49
C ASN A 241 10.42 14.27 -3.36
N SER A 242 10.02 15.45 -3.84
CA SER A 242 10.84 16.67 -3.69
C SER A 242 10.93 17.13 -2.23
N GLU A 243 9.85 17.05 -1.47
CA GLU A 243 9.83 17.41 -0.05
C GLU A 243 10.62 16.38 0.78
N LEU A 244 10.47 15.09 0.48
CA LEU A 244 11.28 14.03 1.08
C LEU A 244 12.78 14.29 0.84
N ASN A 245 13.17 14.67 -0.38
CA ASN A 245 14.56 15.02 -0.70
C ASN A 245 15.07 16.26 0.08
N GLN A 246 14.18 17.20 0.45
CA GLN A 246 14.53 18.34 1.32
C GLN A 246 14.81 17.89 2.77
N VAL A 247 14.05 16.90 3.28
CA VAL A 247 14.35 16.29 4.59
C VAL A 247 15.75 15.69 4.59
N PHE A 248 16.13 14.98 3.54
CA PHE A 248 17.47 14.41 3.40
C PHE A 248 18.55 15.50 3.24
N SER A 249 18.24 16.65 2.62
CA SER A 249 19.14 17.83 2.62
C SER A 249 19.37 18.39 4.03
N ALA A 250 18.32 18.43 4.87
CA ALA A 250 18.46 18.84 6.27
C ALA A 250 19.33 17.85 7.06
N PHE A 251 19.13 16.56 6.87
CA PHE A 251 19.95 15.52 7.49
C PHE A 251 21.43 15.61 7.08
N LEU A 252 21.71 15.87 5.81
CA LEU A 252 23.07 16.11 5.31
C LEU A 252 23.70 17.35 5.95
N THR A 253 22.96 18.44 6.04
CA THR A 253 23.45 19.71 6.62
C THR A 253 23.85 19.52 8.08
N GLU A 254 23.07 18.72 8.81
CA GLU A 254 23.37 18.41 10.22
C GLU A 254 24.41 17.31 10.39
N ASN A 255 24.83 16.66 9.30
CA ASN A 255 25.80 15.56 9.31
C ASN A 255 25.35 14.42 10.22
N ILE A 256 24.12 13.92 10.04
CA ILE A 256 23.67 12.73 10.78
C ILE A 256 24.55 11.53 10.43
N ASN A 257 24.82 10.68 11.41
CA ASN A 257 25.58 9.45 11.23
C ASN A 257 24.73 8.17 11.38
N HIS A 258 23.48 8.30 11.83
CA HIS A 258 22.50 7.23 11.90
C HIS A 258 21.15 7.70 11.37
N LEU A 259 20.37 6.78 10.81
CA LEU A 259 18.98 7.01 10.39
C LEU A 259 18.07 5.97 11.05
N VAL A 260 17.00 6.45 11.68
CA VAL A 260 15.84 5.67 12.08
C VAL A 260 14.69 6.03 11.14
N LEU A 261 14.34 5.10 10.28
CA LEU A 261 13.23 5.20 9.34
C LEU A 261 12.01 4.49 9.93
N ASP A 262 10.99 5.25 10.31
CA ASP A 262 9.77 4.72 10.90
C ASP A 262 8.72 4.47 9.84
N LEU A 263 8.53 3.21 9.51
CA LEU A 263 7.55 2.70 8.54
C LEU A 263 6.42 1.91 9.21
N ARG A 264 6.23 2.04 10.55
CA ARG A 264 5.29 1.19 11.30
C ARG A 264 3.85 1.26 10.80
N TYR A 265 3.41 2.34 10.16
CA TYR A 265 2.06 2.49 9.61
C TYR A 265 2.05 2.70 8.09
N ASN A 266 3.18 2.44 7.44
CA ASN A 266 3.32 2.60 6.00
C ASN A 266 2.93 1.32 5.25
N SER A 267 1.77 1.33 4.63
CA SER A 267 1.22 0.19 3.89
C SER A 267 1.78 0.04 2.45
N GLY A 268 2.75 0.89 2.05
CA GLY A 268 3.39 0.80 0.74
C GLY A 268 3.18 2.01 -0.15
N GLY A 269 3.04 1.79 -1.46
CA GLY A 269 2.82 2.81 -2.48
C GLY A 269 3.69 2.65 -3.72
N ASN A 270 4.17 3.76 -4.26
CA ASN A 270 4.88 3.82 -5.54
C ASN A 270 6.31 3.25 -5.45
N ILE A 271 6.63 2.29 -6.33
CA ILE A 271 7.96 1.64 -6.41
C ILE A 271 9.06 2.66 -6.73
N ARG A 272 8.79 3.64 -7.58
CA ARG A 272 9.78 4.65 -7.95
C ARG A 272 10.14 5.52 -6.74
N THR A 273 9.17 5.93 -5.95
CA THR A 273 9.39 6.67 -4.69
C THR A 273 10.24 5.87 -3.71
N ALA A 274 10.00 4.57 -3.57
CA ALA A 274 10.83 3.70 -2.73
C ALA A 274 12.27 3.58 -3.26
N THR A 275 12.45 3.51 -4.58
CA THR A 275 13.78 3.52 -5.22
C THR A 275 14.55 4.82 -4.94
N GLU A 276 13.86 5.96 -5.01
CA GLU A 276 14.42 7.26 -4.71
C GLU A 276 14.79 7.41 -3.24
N LEU A 277 13.91 6.96 -2.31
CA LEU A 277 14.22 6.92 -0.88
C LEU A 277 15.43 6.03 -0.58
N ALA A 278 15.53 4.85 -1.17
CA ALA A 278 16.69 3.98 -1.03
C ALA A 278 17.98 4.65 -1.51
N SER A 279 17.87 5.43 -2.59
CA SER A 279 18.99 6.20 -3.15
C SER A 279 19.39 7.40 -2.25
N MET A 280 18.42 8.03 -1.57
CA MET A 280 18.67 9.06 -0.56
C MET A 280 19.40 8.48 0.67
N ILE A 281 19.07 7.27 1.06
CA ILE A 281 19.72 6.58 2.19
C ILE A 281 21.17 6.23 1.86
N THR A 282 21.43 5.69 0.67
CA THR A 282 22.71 5.04 0.35
C THR A 282 23.63 5.90 -0.51
N GLY A 283 23.25 6.34 -1.71
CA GLY A 283 24.07 7.12 -2.64
C GLY A 283 25.23 6.38 -3.32
N GLN A 284 25.94 5.52 -2.59
CA GLN A 284 27.13 4.79 -3.07
C GLN A 284 26.85 3.70 -4.09
N PHE A 285 25.58 3.35 -4.32
CA PHE A 285 25.19 2.25 -5.22
C PHE A 285 24.55 2.73 -6.53
N TYR A 286 24.78 3.97 -6.93
CA TYR A 286 24.24 4.53 -8.16
C TYR A 286 24.36 3.55 -9.35
N ASN A 287 23.28 3.42 -10.11
CA ASN A 287 23.15 2.56 -11.28
C ASN A 287 23.28 1.04 -11.01
N GLN A 288 23.24 0.60 -9.76
CA GLN A 288 23.09 -0.81 -9.40
C GLN A 288 21.61 -1.15 -9.20
N VAL A 289 21.27 -2.43 -9.29
CA VAL A 289 19.90 -2.91 -9.17
C VAL A 289 19.39 -2.75 -7.73
N PHE A 290 18.36 -1.92 -7.53
CA PHE A 290 17.65 -1.83 -6.25
C PHE A 290 16.63 -2.96 -6.11
N THR A 291 15.74 -3.10 -7.10
CA THR A 291 14.74 -4.17 -7.15
C THR A 291 14.44 -4.55 -8.60
N ILE A 292 13.96 -5.77 -8.82
CA ILE A 292 13.56 -6.29 -10.13
C ILE A 292 12.08 -6.64 -10.06
N LEU A 293 11.31 -6.21 -11.05
CA LEU A 293 9.96 -6.71 -11.28
C LEU A 293 10.00 -7.90 -12.23
N LYS A 294 9.47 -9.03 -11.78
CA LYS A 294 9.34 -10.26 -12.58
C LYS A 294 7.87 -10.53 -12.87
N TYR A 295 7.50 -10.38 -14.12
CA TYR A 295 6.15 -10.65 -14.62
C TYR A 295 5.93 -12.17 -14.82
N ASN A 296 4.69 -12.56 -15.11
CA ASN A 296 4.35 -13.94 -15.45
C ASN A 296 5.07 -14.41 -16.72
N GLU A 297 5.00 -15.71 -17.02
CA GLU A 297 5.74 -16.33 -18.15
C GLU A 297 5.45 -15.68 -19.51
N SER A 298 4.20 -15.27 -19.76
CA SER A 298 3.80 -14.63 -21.03
C SER A 298 4.36 -13.22 -21.19
N LEU A 299 4.71 -12.57 -20.09
CA LEU A 299 5.14 -11.17 -20.02
C LEU A 299 6.60 -11.00 -19.55
N GLN A 300 7.42 -12.05 -19.58
CA GLN A 300 8.83 -11.99 -19.12
C GLN A 300 9.67 -10.92 -19.83
N SER A 301 9.33 -10.59 -21.08
CA SER A 301 9.99 -9.49 -21.82
C SER A 301 9.76 -8.11 -21.16
N ASN A 302 8.79 -7.99 -20.27
CA ASN A 302 8.48 -6.78 -19.52
C ASN A 302 9.21 -6.71 -18.18
N ASN A 303 10.00 -7.75 -17.81
CA ASN A 303 10.79 -7.71 -16.58
C ASN A 303 11.62 -6.42 -16.55
N GLN A 304 11.61 -5.76 -15.40
CA GLN A 304 12.16 -4.42 -15.27
C GLN A 304 13.04 -4.28 -14.03
N ASP A 305 14.27 -3.79 -14.26
CA ASP A 305 15.17 -3.39 -13.19
C ASP A 305 14.89 -1.95 -12.75
N PHE A 306 14.71 -1.75 -11.47
CA PHE A 306 14.74 -0.44 -10.83
C PHE A 306 16.14 -0.23 -10.25
N LEU A 307 16.84 0.78 -10.74
CA LEU A 307 18.21 1.07 -10.35
C LEU A 307 18.27 2.20 -9.33
N PHE A 308 19.22 2.12 -8.38
CA PHE A 308 19.57 3.28 -7.57
C PHE A 308 19.88 4.47 -8.48
N THR A 309 19.35 5.63 -8.13
CA THR A 309 19.39 6.83 -8.95
C THR A 309 20.05 8.00 -8.21
N ASN A 310 20.57 8.96 -8.94
CA ASN A 310 21.11 10.22 -8.39
C ASN A 310 20.19 11.43 -8.67
N SER A 311 19.03 11.19 -9.27
CA SER A 311 18.04 12.21 -9.58
C SER A 311 16.62 11.71 -9.32
N LEU A 312 15.74 12.63 -8.93
CA LEU A 312 14.29 12.44 -8.89
C LEU A 312 13.71 12.39 -10.31
N ASP A 313 12.46 11.98 -10.44
CA ASP A 313 11.75 12.00 -11.74
C ASP A 313 11.66 13.40 -12.38
N ASN A 314 11.71 14.47 -11.59
CA ASN A 314 11.76 15.85 -12.05
C ASN A 314 13.18 16.35 -12.40
N ASN A 315 14.17 15.46 -12.46
CA ASN A 315 15.59 15.70 -12.71
C ASN A 315 16.34 16.51 -11.62
N ASN A 316 15.74 16.76 -10.47
CA ASN A 316 16.47 17.34 -9.32
C ASN A 316 17.44 16.29 -8.76
N SER A 317 18.64 16.74 -8.35
CA SER A 317 19.63 15.86 -7.72
C SER A 317 19.11 15.32 -6.39
N ILE A 318 19.39 14.06 -6.11
CA ILE A 318 19.11 13.41 -4.83
C ILE A 318 20.16 13.78 -3.80
N ASN A 319 19.71 14.13 -2.59
CA ASN A 319 20.53 14.30 -1.41
C ASN A 319 20.74 12.93 -0.74
N SER A 320 21.96 12.40 -0.79
CA SER A 320 22.26 11.04 -0.31
C SER A 320 23.13 11.06 0.94
N LEU A 321 22.76 10.23 1.94
CA LEU A 321 23.44 10.16 3.23
C LEU A 321 24.66 9.23 3.22
N ASN A 322 24.81 8.37 2.23
CA ASN A 322 25.89 7.37 2.09
C ASN A 322 25.98 6.42 3.31
N LEU A 323 24.86 6.04 3.90
CA LEU A 323 24.83 5.17 5.07
C LEU A 323 25.09 3.70 4.70
N ASN A 324 25.77 2.99 5.62
CA ASN A 324 26.02 1.54 5.54
C ASN A 324 25.19 0.73 6.55
N LYS A 325 24.41 1.41 7.40
CA LYS A 325 23.48 0.82 8.35
C LYS A 325 22.29 1.75 8.54
N ILE A 326 21.09 1.18 8.63
CA ILE A 326 19.85 1.88 9.00
C ILE A 326 19.07 1.07 10.03
N TYR A 327 18.21 1.78 10.76
CA TYR A 327 17.20 1.22 11.63
C TYR A 327 15.83 1.45 11.00
N VAL A 328 15.00 0.40 10.94
CA VAL A 328 13.64 0.50 10.37
C VAL A 328 12.65 0.05 11.44
N LEU A 329 11.74 0.96 11.81
CA LEU A 329 10.66 0.63 12.73
C LEU A 329 9.47 0.09 11.94
N THR A 330 8.95 -1.07 12.35
CA THR A 330 7.86 -1.77 11.65
C THR A 330 6.75 -2.21 12.58
N SER A 331 5.57 -2.43 11.99
CA SER A 331 4.47 -3.14 12.63
C SER A 331 3.84 -4.13 11.63
N ASN A 332 2.81 -4.84 12.06
CA ASN A 332 1.97 -5.68 11.20
C ASN A 332 1.15 -4.90 10.15
N ARG A 333 1.41 -3.58 10.00
CA ARG A 333 0.87 -2.71 8.94
C ARG A 333 1.92 -2.24 7.96
N SER A 334 3.19 -2.51 8.24
CA SER A 334 4.28 -2.26 7.30
C SER A 334 4.19 -3.27 6.16
N ALA A 335 3.95 -2.78 4.94
CA ALA A 335 3.66 -3.66 3.80
C ALA A 335 4.32 -3.19 2.51
N SER A 336 4.48 -4.12 1.58
CA SER A 336 4.62 -3.76 0.18
C SER A 336 5.91 -2.97 -0.11
N ALA A 337 5.85 -1.70 -0.55
CA ALA A 337 7.05 -0.88 -0.80
C ALA A 337 7.90 -0.67 0.46
N SER A 338 7.31 -0.70 1.67
CA SER A 338 8.07 -0.69 2.94
C SER A 338 8.89 -1.96 3.10
N GLU A 339 8.32 -3.11 2.78
CA GLU A 339 9.01 -4.40 2.82
C GLU A 339 10.06 -4.50 1.71
N MET A 340 9.76 -3.94 0.54
CA MET A 340 10.73 -3.85 -0.57
C MET A 340 11.96 -3.02 -0.17
N ILE A 341 11.82 -1.89 0.54
CA ILE A 341 12.93 -1.12 1.10
C ILE A 341 13.81 -2.01 1.98
N ILE A 342 13.22 -2.73 2.92
CA ILE A 342 13.95 -3.62 3.84
C ILE A 342 14.64 -4.74 3.05
N ASN A 343 13.90 -5.45 2.18
CA ASN A 343 14.39 -6.59 1.43
C ASN A 343 15.50 -6.22 0.45
N SER A 344 15.38 -5.08 -0.23
CA SER A 344 16.37 -4.65 -1.22
C SER A 344 17.62 -4.06 -0.57
N LEU A 345 17.47 -3.20 0.46
CA LEU A 345 18.62 -2.60 1.14
C LEU A 345 19.46 -3.60 1.91
N LYS A 346 18.86 -4.67 2.49
CA LYS A 346 19.64 -5.73 3.19
C LYS A 346 20.68 -6.41 2.30
N SER A 347 20.52 -6.33 0.96
CA SER A 347 21.51 -6.85 0.01
C SER A 347 22.75 -5.95 -0.13
N TYR A 348 22.71 -4.74 0.42
CA TYR A 348 23.76 -3.72 0.25
C TYR A 348 24.32 -3.19 1.56
N ILE A 349 23.45 -3.01 2.55
CA ILE A 349 23.78 -2.41 3.86
C ILE A 349 23.17 -3.23 4.99
N SER A 350 23.60 -2.93 6.22
CA SER A 350 22.97 -3.50 7.42
C SER A 350 21.61 -2.84 7.67
N VAL A 351 20.55 -3.63 7.77
CA VAL A 351 19.21 -3.18 8.12
C VAL A 351 18.80 -3.83 9.44
N VAL A 352 18.62 -3.04 10.48
CA VAL A 352 18.12 -3.47 11.80
C VAL A 352 16.64 -3.15 11.86
N GLN A 353 15.80 -4.17 11.76
CA GLN A 353 14.35 -4.04 11.87
C GLN A 353 13.92 -4.17 13.33
N ILE A 354 13.13 -3.21 13.82
CA ILE A 354 12.63 -3.15 15.21
C ILE A 354 11.12 -3.00 15.16
N GLY A 355 10.40 -3.77 15.97
CA GLY A 355 8.96 -3.69 16.04
C GLY A 355 8.29 -5.04 15.87
N ASP A 356 7.27 -5.11 15.02
CA ASP A 356 6.55 -6.35 14.71
C ASP A 356 6.87 -6.86 13.31
N GLN A 357 6.47 -8.10 13.03
CA GLN A 357 6.52 -8.72 11.72
C GLN A 357 5.66 -7.94 10.71
N THR A 358 6.14 -7.83 9.49
CA THR A 358 5.44 -7.11 8.41
C THR A 358 4.35 -7.98 7.76
N VAL A 359 3.62 -7.43 6.76
CA VAL A 359 2.42 -8.06 6.16
C VAL A 359 2.75 -9.24 5.24
N GLY A 360 3.87 -9.21 4.52
CA GLY A 360 4.24 -10.23 3.54
C GLY A 360 3.66 -10.01 2.15
N LYS A 361 3.77 -8.78 1.61
CA LYS A 361 3.37 -8.48 0.23
C LYS A 361 4.57 -8.20 -0.66
N SER A 362 4.95 -9.18 -1.46
CA SER A 362 6.04 -9.06 -2.46
C SER A 362 5.56 -8.63 -3.85
N GLN A 363 4.26 -8.61 -4.11
CA GLN A 363 3.71 -8.42 -5.45
C GLN A 363 3.40 -6.96 -5.73
N ALA A 364 3.73 -6.55 -6.96
CA ALA A 364 3.39 -5.25 -7.52
C ALA A 364 2.08 -5.31 -8.29
N SER A 365 1.32 -4.21 -8.25
CA SER A 365 0.08 -4.01 -8.98
C SER A 365 0.20 -2.87 -10.00
N GLN A 366 -0.73 -2.80 -10.93
CA GLN A 366 -0.91 -1.68 -11.84
C GLN A 366 -2.40 -1.41 -12.01
N ILE A 367 -2.80 -0.14 -12.07
CA ILE A 367 -4.19 0.18 -12.40
C ILE A 367 -4.43 -0.16 -13.87
N ILE A 368 -5.45 -0.98 -14.11
CA ILE A 368 -5.89 -1.41 -15.42
C ILE A 368 -7.25 -0.77 -15.69
N TYR A 369 -7.33 -0.02 -16.79
CA TYR A 369 -8.53 0.69 -17.21
C TYR A 369 -9.15 0.01 -18.43
N ASP A 370 -10.47 0.13 -18.59
CA ASP A 370 -11.14 -0.27 -19.83
C ASP A 370 -10.80 0.72 -20.95
N SER A 371 -9.72 0.45 -21.64
CA SER A 371 -9.21 1.22 -22.77
C SER A 371 -8.40 0.31 -23.70
N GLN A 372 -8.14 0.76 -24.90
CA GLN A 372 -7.45 0.01 -25.95
C GLN A 372 -6.08 -0.56 -25.50
N ASN A 373 -5.37 0.16 -24.66
CA ASN A 373 -4.04 -0.24 -24.15
C ASN A 373 -4.02 -0.44 -22.63
N LEU A 374 -5.19 -0.64 -22.04
CA LEU A 374 -5.39 -0.84 -20.60
C LEU A 374 -4.87 0.31 -19.72
N SER A 375 -4.57 1.48 -20.33
CA SER A 375 -4.06 2.66 -19.65
C SER A 375 -5.16 3.69 -19.38
N ARG A 376 -4.81 4.76 -18.64
CA ARG A 376 -5.72 5.89 -18.34
C ARG A 376 -6.17 6.67 -19.56
N ASN A 377 -5.46 6.57 -20.70
CA ASN A 377 -5.79 7.30 -21.92
C ASN A 377 -6.95 6.63 -22.65
N ASN A 378 -7.92 7.42 -23.11
CA ASN A 378 -9.07 6.95 -23.88
C ASN A 378 -9.90 5.87 -23.15
N VAL A 379 -10.05 6.02 -21.84
CA VAL A 379 -10.88 5.14 -21.02
C VAL A 379 -12.32 5.15 -21.52
N ASN A 380 -12.97 4.00 -21.53
CA ASN A 380 -14.39 3.84 -21.81
C ASN A 380 -15.20 4.74 -20.85
N SER A 381 -15.92 5.71 -21.40
CA SER A 381 -16.72 6.67 -20.61
C SER A 381 -18.06 6.10 -20.13
N GLY A 382 -18.39 4.88 -20.50
CA GLY A 382 -19.65 4.21 -20.12
C GLY A 382 -19.69 3.72 -18.67
N HIS A 383 -18.54 3.65 -18.02
CA HIS A 383 -18.41 3.24 -16.60
C HIS A 383 -17.10 3.74 -15.98
N THR A 384 -16.98 3.56 -14.66
CA THR A 384 -15.81 3.96 -13.87
C THR A 384 -15.05 2.77 -13.25
N TYR A 385 -15.33 1.55 -13.71
CA TYR A 385 -14.61 0.36 -13.25
C TYR A 385 -13.15 0.39 -13.64
N ALA A 386 -12.30 -0.07 -12.73
CA ALA A 386 -10.91 -0.41 -12.97
C ALA A 386 -10.49 -1.61 -12.13
N LEU A 387 -9.41 -2.25 -12.54
CA LEU A 387 -8.78 -3.33 -11.80
C LEU A 387 -7.41 -2.89 -11.27
N LEU A 388 -7.02 -3.44 -10.15
CA LEU A 388 -5.68 -3.34 -9.59
C LEU A 388 -5.15 -4.76 -9.32
N PRO A 389 -4.92 -5.57 -10.38
CA PRO A 389 -4.43 -6.93 -10.22
C PRO A 389 -2.97 -6.95 -9.81
N LEU A 390 -2.53 -8.05 -9.22
CA LEU A 390 -1.12 -8.36 -9.10
C LEU A 390 -0.56 -8.69 -10.49
N ILE A 391 0.55 -8.04 -10.89
CA ILE A 391 1.13 -8.16 -12.23
C ILE A 391 2.56 -8.70 -12.23
N ALA A 392 3.30 -8.53 -11.13
CA ALA A 392 4.69 -8.92 -11.03
C ALA A 392 5.07 -9.24 -9.59
N ILE A 393 6.14 -10.03 -9.39
CA ILE A 393 6.80 -10.21 -8.11
C ILE A 393 8.01 -9.28 -8.04
N THR A 394 8.24 -8.66 -6.89
CA THR A 394 9.47 -7.91 -6.61
C THR A 394 10.51 -8.81 -5.98
N VAL A 395 11.75 -8.74 -6.49
CA VAL A 395 12.90 -9.41 -5.90
C VAL A 395 14.06 -8.43 -5.74
N ASN A 396 14.94 -8.68 -4.77
CA ASN A 396 16.17 -7.91 -4.63
C ASN A 396 17.25 -8.38 -5.65
N LYS A 397 18.43 -7.77 -5.63
CA LYS A 397 19.54 -8.13 -6.55
C LYS A 397 20.03 -9.58 -6.45
N ASN A 398 19.74 -10.24 -5.32
CA ASN A 398 20.09 -11.64 -5.09
C ASN A 398 18.97 -12.61 -5.46
N ASP A 399 17.91 -12.10 -6.10
CA ASP A 399 16.74 -12.88 -6.47
C ASP A 399 15.86 -13.35 -5.28
N GLU A 400 15.96 -12.67 -4.14
CA GLU A 400 15.19 -12.97 -2.96
C GLU A 400 13.94 -12.10 -2.90
N THR A 401 12.79 -12.70 -2.62
CA THR A 401 11.52 -12.01 -2.41
C THR A 401 11.21 -11.79 -0.93
N VAL A 402 10.24 -10.95 -0.64
CA VAL A 402 9.65 -10.83 0.70
C VAL A 402 8.86 -12.11 1.01
N PRO A 403 9.05 -12.74 2.19
CA PRO A 403 8.25 -13.90 2.59
C PRO A 403 6.75 -13.57 2.66
N SER A 404 5.88 -14.52 2.32
CA SER A 404 4.42 -14.32 2.31
C SER A 404 3.82 -14.07 3.69
N ASP A 405 4.51 -14.48 4.75
CA ASP A 405 4.18 -14.20 6.15
C ASP A 405 4.85 -12.94 6.72
N GLY A 406 5.61 -12.21 5.89
CA GLY A 406 6.28 -10.97 6.26
C GLY A 406 7.72 -11.14 6.73
N ILE A 407 8.39 -10.01 6.93
CA ILE A 407 9.77 -9.95 7.41
C ILE A 407 9.74 -9.86 8.93
N ALA A 408 10.36 -10.84 9.59
CA ALA A 408 10.48 -10.86 11.05
C ALA A 408 11.51 -9.80 11.53
N PRO A 409 11.23 -9.06 12.61
CA PRO A 409 12.14 -8.04 13.13
C PRO A 409 13.36 -8.65 13.80
N SER A 410 14.49 -7.92 13.77
CA SER A 410 15.70 -8.25 14.53
C SER A 410 15.50 -8.05 16.04
N ILE A 411 14.70 -7.03 16.41
CA ILE A 411 14.32 -6.70 17.77
C ILE A 411 12.79 -6.64 17.82
N ASN A 412 12.17 -7.61 18.48
CA ASN A 412 10.70 -7.70 18.55
C ASN A 412 10.16 -6.84 19.69
N ILE A 413 9.39 -5.81 19.34
CA ILE A 413 8.66 -4.93 20.26
C ILE A 413 7.31 -4.62 19.63
N VAL A 414 6.24 -5.21 20.15
CA VAL A 414 4.88 -5.00 19.64
C VAL A 414 4.22 -3.84 20.39
N GLU A 415 3.56 -2.96 19.66
CA GLU A 415 2.72 -1.92 20.28
C GLU A 415 1.53 -2.56 21.00
N LYS A 416 1.32 -2.15 22.24
CA LYS A 416 0.26 -2.65 23.13
C LYS A 416 -0.49 -1.45 23.73
N PRO A 417 -1.72 -1.63 24.21
CA PRO A 417 -2.46 -0.57 24.90
C PRO A 417 -1.67 0.17 25.99
N SER A 418 -0.78 -0.51 26.69
CA SER A 418 0.03 0.04 27.79
C SER A 418 1.34 0.71 27.34
N ASN A 419 1.74 0.67 26.05
CA ASN A 419 3.06 1.13 25.64
C ASN A 419 3.08 2.02 24.37
N TYR A 420 1.98 2.71 24.10
CA TYR A 420 1.87 3.51 22.86
C TYR A 420 2.75 4.75 22.90
N GLY A 421 3.46 5.24 23.67
CA GLY A 421 4.35 6.41 23.64
C GLY A 421 4.07 7.47 22.56
N LEU A 422 4.64 8.63 22.65
CA LEU A 422 4.47 9.68 21.64
C LEU A 422 5.44 9.47 20.46
N ILE A 423 4.95 9.61 19.24
CA ILE A 423 5.78 9.50 18.03
C ILE A 423 6.96 10.48 18.08
N GLY A 424 8.16 9.97 17.81
CA GLY A 424 9.39 10.75 17.80
C GLY A 424 9.92 11.15 19.17
N ASP A 425 9.28 10.74 20.27
CA ASP A 425 9.83 10.87 21.62
C ASP A 425 10.91 9.82 21.84
N ILE A 426 12.02 10.21 22.46
CA ILE A 426 13.15 9.30 22.75
C ILE A 426 12.80 8.18 23.73
N GLU A 427 11.74 8.34 24.50
CA GLU A 427 11.20 7.32 25.42
C GLU A 427 10.15 6.42 24.76
N GLU A 428 9.72 6.72 23.50
CA GLU A 428 8.81 5.84 22.77
C GLU A 428 9.47 4.47 22.54
N PRO A 429 8.78 3.37 22.83
CA PRO A 429 9.44 2.06 22.92
C PRO A 429 10.23 1.61 21.72
N LEU A 430 9.72 1.78 20.49
CA LEU A 430 10.43 1.34 19.28
C LEU A 430 11.63 2.26 18.99
N LEU A 431 11.43 3.57 19.06
CA LEU A 431 12.50 4.54 18.88
C LEU A 431 13.58 4.38 19.95
N LYS A 432 13.17 4.24 21.21
CA LYS A 432 14.10 3.98 22.33
C LYS A 432 14.97 2.74 22.10
N ALA A 433 14.39 1.69 21.55
CA ALA A 433 15.14 0.48 21.21
C ALA A 433 16.20 0.74 20.15
N ALA A 434 15.86 1.49 19.11
CA ALA A 434 16.82 1.89 18.07
C ALA A 434 17.97 2.73 18.67
N LEU A 435 17.65 3.70 19.53
CA LEU A 435 18.63 4.56 20.20
C LEU A 435 19.58 3.78 21.11
N LEU A 436 19.07 2.78 21.82
CA LEU A 436 19.89 1.92 22.69
C LEU A 436 20.81 0.99 21.88
N ASP A 437 20.34 0.45 20.73
CA ASP A 437 21.20 -0.36 19.84
C ASP A 437 22.30 0.49 19.19
N ILE A 438 22.03 1.74 18.84
CA ILE A 438 23.02 2.71 18.34
C ILE A 438 24.12 2.89 19.38
N GLN A 439 23.79 3.02 20.67
CA GLN A 439 24.73 3.14 21.78
C GLN A 439 25.48 1.84 22.14
N GLY A 440 25.18 0.72 21.46
CA GLY A 440 25.77 -0.58 21.77
C GLY A 440 25.31 -1.16 23.13
N SER A 441 24.17 -0.70 23.64
CA SER A 441 23.59 -1.19 24.89
C SER A 441 22.80 -2.47 24.63
N ASN A 442 23.42 -3.64 24.89
CA ASN A 442 22.76 -4.97 24.85
C ASN A 442 21.77 -5.14 26.01
N ARG A 443 20.72 -4.32 26.09
CA ARG A 443 19.62 -4.60 27.02
C ARG A 443 18.70 -5.62 26.38
N LEU A 444 18.47 -6.75 27.06
CA LEU A 444 17.37 -7.65 26.78
C LEU A 444 16.08 -6.84 26.98
N TYR A 445 15.41 -6.51 25.90
CA TYR A 445 14.05 -5.97 25.97
C TYR A 445 13.18 -7.02 26.59
N ASP A 446 12.43 -6.65 27.63
CA ASP A 446 11.51 -7.53 28.29
C ASP A 446 10.43 -7.97 27.28
N GLN A 447 10.58 -9.20 26.79
CA GLN A 447 9.60 -9.85 25.94
C GLN A 447 8.44 -10.36 26.80
N ASN A 448 7.82 -9.48 27.58
CA ASN A 448 6.59 -9.84 28.27
C ASN A 448 5.51 -10.11 27.21
N ASN A 449 5.40 -11.40 26.87
CA ASN A 449 4.49 -11.96 25.87
C ASN A 449 3.02 -11.96 26.31
N ASN A 450 2.61 -11.03 27.15
CA ASN A 450 1.22 -10.84 27.48
C ASN A 450 0.48 -10.36 26.22
N LYS A 451 -0.25 -11.25 25.58
CA LYS A 451 -0.90 -11.02 24.29
C LYS A 451 -2.32 -10.50 24.54
N ILE A 452 -2.52 -9.20 24.38
CA ILE A 452 -3.82 -8.68 24.01
C ILE A 452 -4.00 -8.96 22.53
N TYR A 453 -5.09 -9.60 22.15
CA TYR A 453 -5.30 -10.01 20.77
C TYR A 453 -5.80 -8.81 19.94
N PRO A 454 -5.05 -8.38 18.93
CA PRO A 454 -5.54 -7.38 18.02
C PRO A 454 -6.77 -7.92 17.27
N PHE A 455 -7.77 -7.07 17.10
CA PHE A 455 -8.89 -7.33 16.21
C PHE A 455 -8.59 -6.64 14.87
N ASP A 456 -8.36 -7.45 13.84
CA ASP A 456 -8.04 -6.92 12.52
C ASP A 456 -9.31 -6.40 11.82
N ILE A 457 -9.26 -5.13 11.42
CA ILE A 457 -10.30 -4.49 10.62
C ILE A 457 -9.85 -4.22 9.17
N SER A 458 -8.96 -5.04 8.64
CA SER A 458 -8.46 -4.91 7.26
C SER A 458 -9.58 -4.74 6.21
N SER A 459 -10.81 -5.15 6.55
CA SER A 459 -12.00 -4.93 5.72
C SER A 459 -12.54 -3.49 5.72
N THR A 460 -12.07 -2.59 6.58
CA THR A 460 -12.62 -1.22 6.71
C THR A 460 -11.89 -0.17 5.91
N LYS A 461 -10.63 -0.41 5.55
CA LYS A 461 -9.87 0.48 4.66
C LYS A 461 -9.76 -0.13 3.27
N LYS A 462 -10.50 0.44 2.35
CA LYS A 462 -10.40 0.17 0.91
C LYS A 462 -9.01 0.61 0.42
N TYR A 463 -8.34 -0.21 -0.39
CA TYR A 463 -7.05 0.12 -1.01
C TYR A 463 -5.82 0.20 -0.08
N GLU A 464 -5.75 -0.61 0.97
CA GLU A 464 -4.53 -0.78 1.78
C GLU A 464 -3.52 -1.76 1.14
N ASN A 465 -2.27 -1.69 1.60
CA ASN A 465 -1.18 -2.60 1.22
C ASN A 465 -0.89 -2.60 -0.30
N ILE A 466 -0.95 -1.45 -0.95
CA ILE A 466 -0.71 -1.34 -2.40
C ILE A 466 0.76 -1.02 -2.67
N MET A 467 1.41 -1.85 -3.51
CA MET A 467 2.64 -1.51 -4.21
C MET A 467 2.32 -1.42 -5.70
N TYR A 468 2.60 -0.28 -6.32
CA TYR A 468 2.19 -0.07 -7.70
C TYR A 468 3.27 0.55 -8.57
N VAL A 469 3.15 0.27 -9.86
CA VAL A 469 3.92 0.91 -10.93
C VAL A 469 3.01 1.94 -11.60
N LYS A 470 3.46 3.20 -11.69
CA LYS A 470 2.77 4.18 -12.55
C LYS A 470 3.02 3.81 -14.03
N THR A 471 1.96 3.74 -14.81
CA THR A 471 2.07 3.64 -16.27
C THR A 471 2.82 4.87 -16.77
N SER A 472 3.97 4.69 -17.42
CA SER A 472 4.70 5.80 -18.04
C SER A 472 3.78 6.51 -19.02
N LYS A 473 3.61 7.83 -18.87
CA LYS A 473 3.03 8.63 -19.94
C LYS A 473 3.98 8.53 -21.14
N LYS A 474 3.63 7.70 -22.15
CA LYS A 474 4.30 7.73 -23.44
C LYS A 474 3.75 8.90 -24.26
#